data_ff922784c0e95102c23241c80c0271bf
#
_entry.id   ff922784c0e95102c23241c80c0271bf
#
_cell.length_a   1.000
_cell.length_b   1.000
_cell.length_c   1.000
_cell.angle_alpha   90.00
_cell.angle_beta   90.00
_cell.angle_gamma   90.00
#
_symmetry.space_group_name_H-M   'P 1'
#
loop_
_entity.id
_entity.type
_entity.pdbx_description
1 polymer ?
#
loop_
_entity_poly.entity_id
_entity_poly.type
_entity_poly.pdbx_seq_one_letter_code
_entity_poly.pdbx_strand_id
1 'polypeptide(L)'
;MARLAVVTVLVLSLEWTRALVERSTGPIPTIAIGGLALSLVAIGWRPEALGLSRTHLLPKLLGGLAIAAVLLLPAAVRWQGAPLLPPPLAISAIAISVGEELAFRGALFAALEAAFGPLAAVLGSSLIFAFGHVLSHPPLFLLAVLAAGLVLGTWRWAARDLVGPIVGHTLADLAL
;
A
#
# COMPACT_ATOMS: atom_id res chain seq x y z
N MET A 1 -21.05 -8.96 -0.58
CA MET A 1 -20.71 -8.85 0.85
C MET A 1 -19.71 -9.90 1.30
N ALA A 2 -19.90 -11.21 1.06
CA ALA A 2 -18.97 -12.25 1.49
C ALA A 2 -17.51 -12.05 1.00
N ARG A 3 -17.33 -11.70 -0.27
CA ARG A 3 -15.98 -11.45 -0.83
C ARG A 3 -15.26 -10.28 -0.14
N LEU A 4 -15.99 -9.19 0.17
CA LEU A 4 -15.43 -8.06 0.92
C LEU A 4 -14.98 -8.48 2.32
N ALA A 5 -15.82 -9.20 3.05
CA ALA A 5 -15.47 -9.67 4.39
C ALA A 5 -14.22 -10.56 4.36
N VAL A 6 -14.14 -11.50 3.41
CA VAL A 6 -12.98 -12.39 3.24
C VAL A 6 -11.71 -11.58 2.96
N VAL A 7 -11.75 -10.64 2.00
CA VAL A 7 -10.59 -9.80 1.66
C VAL A 7 -10.16 -8.96 2.86
N THR A 8 -11.10 -8.32 3.57
CA THR A 8 -10.79 -7.49 4.75
C THR A 8 -10.12 -8.31 5.86
N VAL A 9 -10.69 -9.48 6.19
CA VAL A 9 -10.10 -10.36 7.22
C VAL A 9 -8.72 -10.82 6.79
N LEU A 10 -8.55 -11.20 5.53
CA LEU A 10 -7.29 -11.71 5.01
C LEU A 10 -6.18 -10.64 5.06
N VAL A 11 -6.44 -9.42 4.56
CA VAL A 11 -5.41 -8.35 4.57
C VAL A 11 -5.03 -7.96 5.99
N LEU A 12 -5.98 -7.82 6.91
CA LEU A 12 -5.68 -7.50 8.31
C LEU A 12 -4.92 -8.64 9.00
N SER A 13 -5.30 -9.89 8.76
CA SER A 13 -4.60 -11.05 9.33
C SER A 13 -3.15 -11.12 8.85
N LEU A 14 -2.90 -10.86 7.56
CA LEU A 14 -1.54 -10.84 6.99
C LEU A 14 -0.70 -9.72 7.58
N GLU A 15 -1.23 -8.49 7.66
CA GLU A 15 -0.52 -7.35 8.25
C GLU A 15 -0.18 -7.57 9.72
N TRP A 16 -1.13 -8.00 10.51
CA TRP A 16 -0.91 -8.22 11.94
C TRP A 16 0.01 -9.41 12.20
N THR A 17 -0.11 -10.49 11.43
CA THR A 17 0.82 -11.62 11.52
C THR A 17 2.24 -11.16 11.19
N ARG A 18 2.43 -10.37 10.11
CA ARG A 18 3.72 -9.79 9.75
C ARG A 18 4.30 -8.99 10.93
N ALA A 19 3.53 -8.04 11.47
CA ALA A 19 3.97 -7.19 12.57
C ALA A 19 4.35 -7.98 13.85
N LEU A 20 3.62 -9.06 14.15
CA LEU A 20 3.90 -9.91 15.31
C LEU A 20 5.15 -10.78 15.08
N VAL A 21 5.29 -11.38 13.90
CA VAL A 21 6.43 -12.26 13.56
C VAL A 21 7.72 -11.44 13.45
N GLU A 22 7.66 -10.20 12.95
CA GLU A 22 8.81 -9.30 12.85
C GLU A 22 9.53 -9.08 14.17
N ARG A 23 8.81 -9.08 15.28
CA ARG A 23 9.37 -8.93 16.63
C ARG A 23 10.33 -10.07 17.02
N SER A 24 10.19 -11.23 16.42
CA SER A 24 11.01 -12.43 16.72
C SER A 24 12.02 -12.76 15.62
N THR A 25 11.74 -12.44 14.37
CA THR A 25 12.57 -12.86 13.21
C THR A 25 13.32 -11.71 12.55
N GLY A 26 13.00 -10.47 12.92
CA GLY A 26 13.58 -9.27 12.35
C GLY A 26 12.85 -8.78 11.08
N PRO A 27 13.15 -7.55 10.62
CA PRO A 27 12.35 -6.88 9.60
C PRO A 27 12.53 -7.46 8.19
N ILE A 28 13.76 -7.76 7.78
CA ILE A 28 14.04 -8.10 6.37
C ILE A 28 13.22 -9.28 5.86
N PRO A 29 13.26 -10.48 6.47
CA PRO A 29 12.51 -11.62 5.96
C PRO A 29 11.00 -11.43 6.11
N THR A 30 10.53 -10.82 7.20
CA THR A 30 9.10 -10.64 7.46
C THR A 30 8.47 -9.62 6.53
N ILE A 31 9.15 -8.52 6.23
CA ILE A 31 8.67 -7.51 5.28
C ILE A 31 8.58 -8.12 3.86
N ALA A 32 9.65 -8.82 3.42
CA ALA A 32 9.67 -9.44 2.10
C ALA A 32 8.57 -10.51 1.94
N ILE A 33 8.49 -11.45 2.89
CA ILE A 33 7.48 -12.54 2.87
C ILE A 33 6.07 -11.97 3.03
N GLY A 34 5.89 -10.99 3.90
CA GLY A 34 4.61 -10.30 4.09
C GLY A 34 4.11 -9.62 2.81
N GLY A 35 4.99 -8.92 2.10
CA GLY A 35 4.66 -8.31 0.81
C GLY A 35 4.27 -9.34 -0.26
N LEU A 36 5.00 -10.45 -0.35
CA LEU A 36 4.63 -11.55 -1.24
C LEU A 36 3.27 -12.15 -0.86
N ALA A 37 3.02 -12.39 0.42
CA ALA A 37 1.75 -12.94 0.90
C ALA A 37 0.57 -11.99 0.61
N LEU A 38 0.74 -10.67 0.82
CA LEU A 38 -0.26 -9.67 0.46
C LEU A 38 -0.53 -9.64 -1.04
N SER A 39 0.50 -9.81 -1.88
CA SER A 39 0.34 -9.88 -3.34
C SER A 39 -0.59 -11.01 -3.77
N LEU A 40 -0.63 -12.13 -3.02
CA LEU A 40 -1.51 -13.27 -3.32
C LEU A 40 -2.99 -12.93 -3.17
N VAL A 41 -3.35 -11.87 -2.42
CA VAL A 41 -4.75 -11.40 -2.28
C VAL A 41 -5.33 -10.95 -3.63
N ALA A 42 -4.47 -10.54 -4.56
CA ALA A 42 -4.86 -10.16 -5.92
C ALA A 42 -5.16 -11.36 -6.85
N ILE A 43 -4.87 -12.59 -6.44
CA ILE A 43 -5.12 -13.79 -7.25
C ILE A 43 -6.63 -13.96 -7.47
N GLY A 44 -7.01 -14.29 -8.71
CA GLY A 44 -8.41 -14.47 -9.10
C GLY A 44 -9.18 -13.16 -9.34
N TRP A 45 -8.50 -12.01 -9.31
CA TRP A 45 -9.06 -10.75 -9.76
C TRP A 45 -8.66 -10.45 -11.21
N ARG A 46 -9.56 -9.81 -11.96
CA ARG A 46 -9.22 -9.30 -13.29
C ARG A 46 -8.27 -8.10 -13.16
N PRO A 47 -7.23 -7.99 -13.99
CA PRO A 47 -6.28 -6.87 -13.92
C PRO A 47 -6.95 -5.50 -13.99
N GLU A 48 -8.01 -5.36 -14.81
CA GLU A 48 -8.75 -4.10 -14.96
C GLU A 48 -9.48 -3.72 -13.66
N ALA A 49 -10.02 -4.70 -12.94
CA ALA A 49 -10.66 -4.46 -11.65
C ALA A 49 -9.65 -4.02 -10.59
N LEU A 50 -8.41 -4.51 -10.67
CA LEU A 50 -7.31 -4.07 -9.83
C LEU A 50 -6.75 -2.69 -10.24
N GLY A 51 -7.13 -2.14 -11.39
CA GLY A 51 -6.54 -0.92 -11.95
C GLY A 51 -5.21 -1.14 -12.68
N LEU A 52 -4.91 -2.39 -13.03
CA LEU A 52 -3.72 -2.77 -13.78
C LEU A 52 -4.05 -2.83 -15.28
N SER A 53 -3.95 -1.70 -15.98
CA SER A 53 -4.03 -1.68 -17.43
C SER A 53 -2.66 -1.40 -18.04
N ARG A 54 -2.41 -1.94 -19.25
CA ARG A 54 -1.14 -1.74 -19.96
C ARG A 54 -1.11 -0.48 -20.82
N THR A 55 -2.23 0.25 -20.91
CA THR A 55 -2.34 1.49 -21.69
C THR A 55 -1.77 2.68 -20.92
N HIS A 56 -1.22 3.65 -21.66
CA HIS A 56 -0.77 4.94 -21.10
C HIS A 56 0.22 4.82 -19.92
N LEU A 57 1.26 4.03 -20.08
CA LEU A 57 2.21 3.73 -18.98
C LEU A 57 2.94 5.00 -18.51
N LEU A 58 3.34 5.88 -19.43
CA LEU A 58 4.08 7.11 -19.08
C LEU A 58 3.29 8.03 -18.14
N PRO A 59 2.03 8.41 -18.39
CA PRO A 59 1.24 9.17 -17.44
C PRO A 59 1.11 8.53 -16.07
N LYS A 60 1.03 7.21 -15.98
CA LYS A 60 0.96 6.47 -14.72
C LYS A 60 2.27 6.56 -13.92
N LEU A 61 3.41 6.42 -14.60
CA LEU A 61 4.72 6.58 -13.98
C LEU A 61 4.92 8.02 -13.49
N LEU A 62 4.57 9.02 -14.30
CA LEU A 62 4.62 10.43 -13.89
C LEU A 62 3.69 10.71 -12.70
N GLY A 63 2.50 10.10 -12.70
CA GLY A 63 1.60 10.15 -11.56
C GLY A 63 2.19 9.52 -10.30
N GLY A 64 2.87 8.39 -10.44
CA GLY A 64 3.61 7.76 -9.35
C GLY A 64 4.71 8.64 -8.78
N LEU A 65 5.46 9.34 -9.63
CA LEU A 65 6.46 10.32 -9.19
C LEU A 65 5.82 11.50 -8.44
N ALA A 66 4.67 11.99 -8.91
CA ALA A 66 3.94 13.05 -8.22
C ALA A 66 3.41 12.58 -6.85
N ILE A 67 2.90 11.36 -6.76
CA ILE A 67 2.50 10.74 -5.48
C ILE A 67 3.71 10.63 -4.55
N ALA A 68 4.84 10.10 -5.03
CA ALA A 68 6.06 10.00 -4.24
C ALA A 68 6.49 11.36 -3.69
N ALA A 69 6.48 12.40 -4.52
CA ALA A 69 6.81 13.76 -4.10
C ALA A 69 5.91 14.24 -2.96
N VAL A 70 4.59 13.98 -3.02
CA VAL A 70 3.65 14.33 -1.95
C VAL A 70 3.92 13.55 -0.68
N LEU A 71 4.12 12.22 -0.78
CA LEU A 71 4.35 11.36 0.38
C LEU A 71 5.68 11.67 1.09
N LEU A 72 6.69 12.10 0.33
CA LEU A 72 8.02 12.45 0.86
C LEU A 72 8.11 13.87 1.45
N LEU A 73 7.13 14.75 1.25
CA LEU A 73 7.18 16.11 1.79
C LEU A 73 7.49 16.16 3.30
N PRO A 74 6.84 15.38 4.18
CA PRO A 74 7.14 15.39 5.60
C PRO A 74 8.56 14.90 5.93
N ALA A 75 9.05 13.92 5.17
CA ALA A 75 10.41 13.39 5.32
C ALA A 75 11.46 14.37 4.83
N ALA A 76 11.23 15.02 3.68
CA ALA A 76 12.14 16.02 3.11
C ALA A 76 12.37 17.20 4.04
N VAL A 77 11.31 17.66 4.74
CA VAL A 77 11.42 18.77 5.72
C VAL A 77 12.26 18.38 6.94
N ARG A 78 12.31 17.10 7.28
CA ARG A 78 13.05 16.56 8.43
C ARG A 78 14.38 15.91 8.08
N TRP A 79 14.72 15.88 6.80
CA TRP A 79 15.89 15.16 6.33
C TRP A 79 17.20 15.75 6.88
N GLN A 80 18.02 14.92 7.48
CA GLN A 80 19.30 15.27 8.09
C GLN A 80 20.45 14.43 7.51
N GLY A 81 20.35 14.01 6.25
CA GLY A 81 21.37 13.19 5.62
C GLY A 81 21.27 11.70 5.99
N ALA A 82 20.05 11.17 6.12
CA ALA A 82 19.86 9.74 6.38
C ALA A 82 20.54 8.88 5.30
N PRO A 83 21.21 7.77 5.68
CA PRO A 83 21.82 6.86 4.71
C PRO A 83 20.75 6.17 3.86
N LEU A 84 21.10 5.81 2.63
CA LEU A 84 20.25 4.98 1.79
C LEU A 84 20.02 3.62 2.45
N LEU A 85 18.83 3.06 2.22
CA LEU A 85 18.51 1.71 2.71
C LEU A 85 19.52 0.67 2.20
N PRO A 86 20.01 -0.24 3.06
CA PRO A 86 20.79 -1.38 2.62
C PRO A 86 20.03 -2.20 1.58
N PRO A 87 20.70 -2.78 0.56
CA PRO A 87 20.04 -3.48 -0.54
C PRO A 87 19.02 -4.55 -0.11
N PRO A 88 19.25 -5.40 0.91
CA PRO A 88 18.26 -6.38 1.33
C PRO A 88 16.97 -5.72 1.88
N LEU A 89 17.10 -4.60 2.60
CA LEU A 89 15.97 -3.87 3.13
C LEU A 89 15.22 -3.13 2.01
N ALA A 90 15.95 -2.56 1.04
CA ALA A 90 15.35 -1.93 -0.13
C ALA A 90 14.50 -2.92 -0.96
N ILE A 91 15.01 -4.15 -1.18
CA ILE A 91 14.25 -5.21 -1.86
C ILE A 91 13.00 -5.58 -1.05
N SER A 92 13.11 -5.67 0.26
CA SER A 92 11.98 -5.96 1.14
C SER A 92 10.93 -4.83 1.10
N ALA A 93 11.37 -3.57 1.10
CA ALA A 93 10.51 -2.40 0.95
C ALA A 93 9.74 -2.41 -0.38
N ILE A 94 10.40 -2.74 -1.49
CA ILE A 94 9.72 -2.91 -2.78
C ILE A 94 8.65 -4.00 -2.70
N ALA A 95 8.98 -5.15 -2.12
CA ALA A 95 8.05 -6.27 -2.03
C ALA A 95 6.81 -5.93 -1.20
N ILE A 96 7.00 -5.24 -0.05
CA ILE A 96 5.86 -4.87 0.81
C ILE A 96 5.00 -3.79 0.17
N SER A 97 5.59 -2.71 -0.39
CA SER A 97 4.84 -1.64 -1.05
C SER A 97 3.97 -2.20 -2.19
N VAL A 98 4.54 -3.07 -3.04
CA VAL A 98 3.79 -3.73 -4.12
C VAL A 98 2.67 -4.60 -3.56
N GLY A 99 2.95 -5.40 -2.54
CA GLY A 99 1.97 -6.28 -1.90
C GLY A 99 0.81 -5.51 -1.27
N GLU A 100 1.12 -4.46 -0.54
CA GLU A 100 0.11 -3.60 0.09
C GLU A 100 -0.76 -2.89 -0.96
N GLU A 101 -0.18 -2.36 -2.02
CA GLU A 101 -0.98 -1.72 -3.06
C GLU A 101 -1.89 -2.73 -3.80
N LEU A 102 -1.40 -3.93 -4.10
CA LEU A 102 -2.22 -5.00 -4.68
C LEU A 102 -3.37 -5.42 -3.75
N ALA A 103 -3.09 -5.54 -2.45
CA ALA A 103 -4.07 -5.94 -1.46
C ALA A 103 -5.08 -4.82 -1.17
N PHE A 104 -4.62 -3.61 -0.84
CA PHE A 104 -5.48 -2.53 -0.34
C PHE A 104 -6.09 -1.69 -1.46
N ARG A 105 -5.29 -1.22 -2.47
CA ARG A 105 -5.79 -0.40 -3.59
C ARG A 105 -6.21 -1.23 -4.78
N GLY A 106 -5.78 -2.49 -4.84
CA GLY A 106 -6.30 -3.47 -5.79
C GLY A 106 -7.56 -4.17 -5.27
N ALA A 107 -7.39 -5.29 -4.57
CA ALA A 107 -8.47 -6.21 -4.22
C ALA A 107 -9.49 -5.63 -3.23
N LEU A 108 -9.05 -5.03 -2.12
CA LEU A 108 -9.93 -4.46 -1.11
C LEU A 108 -10.69 -3.26 -1.68
N PHE A 109 -10.01 -2.35 -2.37
CA PHE A 109 -10.64 -1.21 -3.04
C PHE A 109 -11.72 -1.66 -4.01
N ALA A 110 -11.43 -2.62 -4.89
CA ALA A 110 -12.41 -3.14 -5.85
C ALA A 110 -13.61 -3.80 -5.16
N ALA A 111 -13.40 -4.51 -4.05
CA ALA A 111 -14.48 -5.11 -3.27
C ALA A 111 -15.37 -4.05 -2.59
N LEU A 112 -14.77 -3.00 -2.02
CA LEU A 112 -15.48 -1.87 -1.40
C LEU A 112 -16.23 -1.04 -2.46
N GLU A 113 -15.61 -0.75 -3.60
CA GLU A 113 -16.23 -0.01 -4.69
C GLU A 113 -17.46 -0.73 -5.24
N ALA A 114 -17.38 -2.05 -5.42
CA ALA A 114 -18.50 -2.86 -5.88
C ALA A 114 -19.64 -2.95 -4.85
N ALA A 115 -19.33 -2.87 -3.55
CA ALA A 115 -20.34 -2.99 -2.49
C ALA A 115 -20.99 -1.65 -2.12
N PHE A 116 -20.23 -0.55 -2.10
CA PHE A 116 -20.64 0.72 -1.48
C PHE A 116 -20.27 1.96 -2.32
N GLY A 117 -19.67 1.76 -3.50
CA GLY A 117 -19.28 2.84 -4.39
C GLY A 117 -17.88 3.44 -4.10
N PRO A 118 -17.46 4.40 -4.95
CA PRO A 118 -16.07 4.85 -4.98
C PRO A 118 -15.63 5.62 -3.74
N LEU A 119 -16.48 6.44 -3.14
CA LEU A 119 -16.13 7.17 -1.93
C LEU A 119 -15.86 6.23 -0.75
N ALA A 120 -16.72 5.21 -0.60
CA ALA A 120 -16.52 4.18 0.42
C ALA A 120 -15.25 3.35 0.16
N ALA A 121 -14.87 3.15 -1.10
CA ALA A 121 -13.62 2.48 -1.45
C ALA A 121 -12.40 3.31 -1.04
N VAL A 122 -12.38 4.62 -1.33
CA VAL A 122 -11.28 5.52 -0.91
C VAL A 122 -11.16 5.56 0.61
N LEU A 123 -12.26 5.88 1.30
CA LEU A 123 -12.23 6.03 2.76
C LEU A 123 -12.00 4.70 3.47
N GLY A 124 -12.73 3.66 3.08
CA GLY A 124 -12.67 2.34 3.70
C GLY A 124 -11.31 1.67 3.52
N SER A 125 -10.75 1.67 2.32
CA SER A 125 -9.42 1.09 2.10
C SER A 125 -8.32 1.84 2.86
N SER A 126 -8.43 3.17 2.97
CA SER A 126 -7.47 4.00 3.71
C SER A 126 -7.55 3.77 5.23
N LEU A 127 -8.77 3.67 5.77
CA LEU A 127 -8.99 3.36 7.19
C LEU A 127 -8.52 1.96 7.56
N ILE A 128 -8.84 0.96 6.72
CA ILE A 128 -8.40 -0.43 6.93
C ILE A 128 -6.88 -0.53 6.78
N PHE A 129 -6.27 0.22 5.87
CA PHE A 129 -4.82 0.31 5.74
C PHE A 129 -4.17 0.86 7.01
N ALA A 130 -4.64 2.00 7.52
CA ALA A 130 -4.12 2.55 8.78
C ALA A 130 -4.34 1.59 9.96
N PHE A 131 -5.50 0.91 10.01
CA PHE A 131 -5.79 -0.09 11.04
C PHE A 131 -4.90 -1.33 10.94
N GLY A 132 -4.51 -1.75 9.74
CA GLY A 132 -3.51 -2.80 9.53
C GLY A 132 -2.17 -2.49 10.23
N HIS A 133 -1.81 -1.22 10.32
CA HIS A 133 -0.53 -0.74 10.87
C HIS A 133 -0.52 -0.51 12.38
N VAL A 134 -1.63 -0.73 13.11
CA VAL A 134 -1.70 -0.45 14.56
C VAL A 134 -0.74 -1.27 15.42
N LEU A 135 -0.28 -2.44 14.94
CA LEU A 135 0.66 -3.29 15.65
C LEU A 135 2.14 -3.00 15.31
N SER A 136 2.40 -2.28 14.22
CA SER A 136 3.76 -1.98 13.73
C SER A 136 4.20 -0.53 13.95
N HIS A 137 3.26 0.40 14.18
CA HIS A 137 3.57 1.82 14.26
C HIS A 137 2.92 2.52 15.47
N PRO A 138 3.55 3.58 16.01
CA PRO A 138 2.97 4.36 17.10
C PRO A 138 1.71 5.11 16.63
N PRO A 139 0.77 5.43 17.55
CA PRO A 139 -0.53 6.02 17.20
C PRO A 139 -0.46 7.30 16.37
N LEU A 140 0.51 8.18 16.67
CA LEU A 140 0.66 9.42 15.90
C LEU A 140 1.08 9.18 14.45
N PHE A 141 1.87 8.14 14.20
CA PHE A 141 2.29 7.77 12.84
C PHE A 141 1.13 7.22 12.01
N LEU A 142 0.10 6.62 12.66
CA LEU A 142 -1.09 6.12 11.96
C LEU A 142 -1.85 7.23 11.24
N LEU A 143 -1.74 8.49 11.68
CA LEU A 143 -2.31 9.63 10.95
C LEU A 143 -1.59 9.85 9.61
N ALA A 144 -0.28 9.69 9.58
CA ALA A 144 0.49 9.78 8.35
C ALA A 144 0.16 8.60 7.41
N VAL A 145 0.03 7.38 7.96
CA VAL A 145 -0.41 6.20 7.19
C VAL A 145 -1.81 6.40 6.61
N LEU A 146 -2.74 6.96 7.40
CA LEU A 146 -4.07 7.29 6.92
C LEU A 146 -4.03 8.35 5.81
N ALA A 147 -3.24 9.41 5.98
CA ALA A 147 -3.08 10.45 4.97
C ALA A 147 -2.47 9.89 3.67
N ALA A 148 -1.43 9.05 3.77
CA ALA A 148 -0.88 8.33 2.63
C ALA A 148 -1.94 7.45 1.97
N GLY A 149 -2.72 6.73 2.78
CA GLY A 149 -3.85 5.93 2.34
C GLY A 149 -4.86 6.71 1.49
N LEU A 150 -5.21 7.90 1.94
CA LEU A 150 -6.15 8.79 1.23
C LEU A 150 -5.56 9.30 -0.08
N VAL A 151 -4.29 9.68 -0.13
CA VAL A 151 -3.61 10.10 -1.36
C VAL A 151 -3.62 8.99 -2.39
N LEU A 152 -3.16 7.79 -2.01
CA LEU A 152 -3.09 6.61 -2.87
C LEU A 152 -4.47 6.15 -3.33
N GLY A 153 -5.45 6.11 -2.41
CA GLY A 153 -6.83 5.74 -2.70
C GLY A 153 -7.55 6.73 -3.61
N THR A 154 -7.32 8.03 -3.41
CA THR A 154 -7.88 9.08 -4.29
C THR A 154 -7.33 8.98 -5.70
N TRP A 155 -6.02 8.77 -5.85
CA TRP A 155 -5.42 8.52 -7.16
C TRP A 155 -6.02 7.27 -7.82
N ARG A 156 -6.12 6.16 -7.07
CA ARG A 156 -6.70 4.90 -7.57
C ARG A 156 -8.13 5.11 -8.11
N TRP A 157 -8.91 5.94 -7.41
CA TRP A 157 -10.26 6.30 -7.85
C TRP A 157 -10.25 7.21 -9.07
N ALA A 158 -9.54 8.34 -9.01
CA ALA A 158 -9.59 9.38 -10.02
C ALA A 158 -8.95 8.95 -11.36
N ALA A 159 -7.81 8.28 -11.30
CA ALA A 159 -7.07 7.82 -12.48
C ALA A 159 -7.44 6.39 -12.93
N ARG A 160 -8.24 5.65 -12.15
CA ARG A 160 -8.54 4.23 -12.40
C ARG A 160 -7.27 3.38 -12.55
N ASP A 161 -6.21 3.75 -11.88
CA ASP A 161 -4.86 3.24 -12.04
C ASP A 161 -4.25 2.80 -10.72
N LEU A 162 -3.57 1.64 -10.72
CA LEU A 162 -2.83 1.10 -9.58
C LEU A 162 -1.32 1.27 -9.75
N VAL A 163 -0.82 1.48 -10.97
CA VAL A 163 0.63 1.61 -11.23
C VAL A 163 1.19 2.85 -10.56
N GLY A 164 0.47 3.98 -10.62
CA GLY A 164 0.85 5.21 -9.93
C GLY A 164 1.01 5.01 -8.41
N PRO A 165 0.01 4.49 -7.70
CA PRO A 165 0.13 4.11 -6.29
C PRO A 165 1.30 3.19 -5.99
N ILE A 166 1.50 2.11 -6.75
CA ILE A 166 2.65 1.19 -6.57
C ILE A 166 3.98 1.96 -6.67
N VAL A 167 4.17 2.74 -7.72
CA VAL A 167 5.40 3.51 -7.92
C VAL A 167 5.60 4.55 -6.81
N GLY A 168 4.54 5.30 -6.49
CA GLY A 168 4.60 6.37 -5.50
C GLY A 168 4.90 5.85 -4.09
N HIS A 169 4.23 4.78 -3.68
CA HIS A 169 4.44 4.14 -2.39
C HIS A 169 5.85 3.52 -2.30
N THR A 170 6.24 2.74 -3.31
CA THR A 170 7.58 2.12 -3.35
C THR A 170 8.69 3.17 -3.24
N LEU A 171 8.59 4.29 -3.96
CA LEU A 171 9.59 5.35 -3.86
C LEU A 171 9.59 6.04 -2.49
N ALA A 172 8.43 6.19 -1.86
CA ALA A 172 8.34 6.72 -0.51
C ALA A 172 9.05 5.80 0.49
N ASP A 173 8.77 4.49 0.44
CA ASP A 173 9.39 3.52 1.35
C ASP A 173 10.91 3.36 1.14
N LEU A 174 11.40 3.54 -0.08
CA LEU A 174 12.83 3.50 -0.37
C LEU A 174 13.61 4.72 0.15
N ALA A 175 12.92 5.83 0.41
CA ALA A 175 13.52 7.10 0.83
C ALA A 175 13.29 7.43 2.31
N LEU A 176 12.53 6.60 3.04
CA LEU A 176 12.28 6.74 4.48
C LEU A 176 13.24 5.88 5.31
#